data_416c4b8585b1194d7bfc0677df742760
#
_entry.id   416c4b8585b1194d7bfc0677df742760
#
_cell.length_a   1.000
_cell.length_b   1.000
_cell.length_c   1.000
_cell.angle_alpha   90.00
_cell.angle_beta   90.00
_cell.angle_gamma   90.00
#
_symmetry.space_group_name_H-M   'P 1'
#
loop_
_entity.id
_entity.type
_entity.pdbx_description
1 polymer ?
#
loop_
_entity_poly.entity_id
_entity_poly.type
_entity_poly.pdbx_seq_one_letter_code
_entity_poly.pdbx_strand_id
1 'polypeptide(L)'
;MPARAPRPPMGVATKKTLINKRIYAKYLDAFKKGKITDIENAVKSIFASQAQIDAFHPVNITTGASGYFSDIIHPMIKSFKGFQRRDNIIIGGEYLGDEWVTSTGYFLGHFDQSWLGIPPSGKLEHIRYGEFHKMHNGKIIQSQVFIGVAELLIDLGIWPLTLSSGYEGVTPGPATHDGINLVEISPTKSSYTAELVEAMLMELTSKDSAWRPYWDDRMIWYGPGGFGSYVTTDAFAAFQVPFEKTFKGWGDGTQDGITGVGSQCKAGDGDYAFLSGWPQITGIHIKSFMGIEPTNKRIYMRDCDWWRCKDGKIIENWCMVDTLHLAHQLGRDILSEISQ
;
A
#
# COMPACT_ATOMS: atom_id res chain seq x y z
N MET A 1 -7.65 31.08 -0.72
CA MET A 1 -7.79 29.79 -0.02
C MET A 1 -7.06 29.94 1.30
N PRO A 2 -7.57 29.48 2.44
CA PRO A 2 -6.81 29.45 3.68
C PRO A 2 -5.53 28.62 3.44
N ALA A 3 -4.41 29.10 3.97
CA ALA A 3 -3.14 28.37 3.90
C ALA A 3 -3.33 26.98 4.54
N ARG A 4 -2.91 25.91 3.86
CA ARG A 4 -2.87 24.57 4.45
C ARG A 4 -2.06 24.62 5.74
N ALA A 5 -2.56 23.99 6.80
CA ALA A 5 -1.73 23.76 7.98
C ALA A 5 -0.44 23.03 7.56
N PRO A 6 0.74 23.45 8.06
CA PRO A 6 1.99 22.81 7.70
C PRO A 6 1.92 21.33 8.12
N ARG A 7 2.11 20.43 7.16
CA ARG A 7 2.23 19.00 7.42
C ARG A 7 3.62 18.71 7.99
N PRO A 8 3.76 17.79 8.94
CA PRO A 8 5.08 17.31 9.32
C PRO A 8 5.84 16.81 8.09
N PRO A 9 7.12 17.18 7.91
CA PRO A 9 7.93 16.70 6.78
C PRO A 9 8.10 15.18 6.84
N MET A 10 8.45 14.58 5.70
CA MET A 10 8.84 13.17 5.65
C MET A 10 10.03 12.92 6.57
N GLY A 11 9.99 11.78 7.27
CA GLY A 11 11.11 11.28 8.04
C GLY A 11 12.19 10.64 7.16
N VAL A 12 13.20 10.09 7.80
CA VAL A 12 14.34 9.46 7.12
C VAL A 12 14.79 8.18 7.83
N ALA A 13 15.45 7.32 7.08
CA ALA A 13 16.08 6.12 7.63
C ALA A 13 17.21 6.48 8.62
N THR A 14 17.25 5.79 9.75
CA THR A 14 18.22 5.92 10.84
C THR A 14 19.04 4.63 11.01
N LYS A 15 20.04 4.65 11.89
CA LYS A 15 20.73 3.42 12.29
C LYS A 15 19.77 2.42 12.94
N LYS A 16 18.79 2.90 13.68
CA LYS A 16 17.76 2.06 14.32
C LYS A 16 16.83 1.44 13.27
N THR A 17 16.50 2.19 12.22
CA THR A 17 15.77 1.67 11.05
C THR A 17 16.49 0.47 10.43
N LEU A 18 17.81 0.53 10.24
CA LEU A 18 18.57 -0.59 9.69
C LEU A 18 18.49 -1.84 10.60
N ILE A 19 18.60 -1.66 11.92
CA ILE A 19 18.44 -2.76 12.89
C ILE A 19 17.05 -3.37 12.75
N ASN A 20 16.00 -2.55 12.70
CA ASN A 20 14.62 -3.00 12.56
C ASN A 20 14.37 -3.72 11.22
N LYS A 21 14.90 -3.22 10.11
CA LYS A 21 14.83 -3.90 8.80
C LYS A 21 15.49 -5.30 8.85
N ARG A 22 16.63 -5.44 9.51
CA ARG A 22 17.31 -6.74 9.68
C ARG A 22 16.53 -7.72 10.55
N ILE A 23 15.92 -7.24 11.64
CA ILE A 23 15.01 -8.04 12.48
C ILE A 23 13.81 -8.50 11.65
N TYR A 24 13.20 -7.60 10.89
CA TYR A 24 12.07 -7.90 10.04
C TYR A 24 12.44 -8.88 8.92
N ALA A 25 13.56 -8.69 8.23
CA ALA A 25 14.02 -9.60 7.18
C ALA A 25 14.26 -11.02 7.73
N LYS A 26 14.79 -11.15 8.96
CA LYS A 26 14.96 -12.45 9.62
C LYS A 26 13.62 -13.13 9.91
N TYR A 27 12.60 -12.38 10.31
CA TYR A 27 11.24 -12.89 10.48
C TYR A 27 10.70 -13.47 9.16
N LEU A 28 10.95 -12.81 8.03
CA LEU A 28 10.49 -13.25 6.71
C LEU A 28 11.13 -14.57 6.23
N ASP A 29 12.26 -14.99 6.79
CA ASP A 29 12.88 -16.28 6.46
C ASP A 29 11.98 -17.49 6.76
N ALA A 30 11.04 -17.35 7.70
CA ALA A 30 10.08 -18.41 8.01
C ALA A 30 9.15 -18.72 6.82
N PHE A 31 8.80 -17.71 6.02
CA PHE A 31 7.93 -17.87 4.85
C PHE A 31 8.62 -18.60 3.69
N LYS A 32 9.95 -18.56 3.62
CA LYS A 32 10.73 -19.25 2.58
C LYS A 32 10.66 -20.78 2.71
N LYS A 33 10.46 -21.30 3.92
CA LYS A 33 10.40 -22.72 4.22
C LYS A 33 8.98 -23.30 4.13
N GLY A 34 7.95 -22.45 4.13
CA GLY A 34 6.56 -22.79 3.93
C GLY A 34 5.92 -23.67 5.02
N LYS A 35 6.60 -23.92 6.16
CA LYS A 35 6.02 -24.67 7.26
C LYS A 35 5.15 -23.75 8.11
N ILE A 36 3.88 -24.09 8.24
CA ILE A 36 2.89 -23.31 8.98
C ILE A 36 3.31 -23.03 10.44
N THR A 37 3.88 -24.01 11.12
CA THR A 37 4.36 -23.87 12.49
C THR A 37 5.54 -22.91 12.61
N ASP A 38 6.44 -22.89 11.62
CA ASP A 38 7.58 -21.98 11.60
C ASP A 38 7.11 -20.53 11.38
N ILE A 39 6.12 -20.34 10.48
CA ILE A 39 5.51 -19.04 10.22
C ILE A 39 4.77 -18.54 11.47
N GLU A 40 3.95 -19.37 12.09
CA GLU A 40 3.24 -19.01 13.31
C GLU A 40 4.18 -18.61 14.45
N ASN A 41 5.25 -19.37 14.67
CA ASN A 41 6.26 -19.06 15.68
C ASN A 41 7.01 -17.76 15.35
N ALA A 42 7.32 -17.51 14.09
CA ALA A 42 7.95 -16.28 13.65
C ALA A 42 7.04 -15.06 13.89
N VAL A 43 5.75 -15.17 13.57
CA VAL A 43 4.74 -14.14 13.86
C VAL A 43 4.67 -13.86 15.37
N LYS A 44 4.55 -14.90 16.21
CA LYS A 44 4.56 -14.76 17.67
C LYS A 44 5.87 -14.14 18.21
N SER A 45 6.97 -14.34 17.50
CA SER A 45 8.26 -13.80 17.93
C SER A 45 8.42 -12.31 17.64
N ILE A 46 7.81 -11.77 16.58
CA ILE A 46 8.02 -10.37 16.16
C ILE A 46 6.88 -9.45 16.58
N PHE A 47 5.61 -9.91 16.59
CA PHE A 47 4.49 -9.09 17.01
C PHE A 47 4.37 -9.01 18.54
N ALA A 48 4.06 -7.84 19.06
CA ALA A 48 3.61 -7.69 20.44
C ALA A 48 2.22 -8.33 20.61
N SER A 49 1.92 -8.82 21.82
CA SER A 49 0.63 -9.49 22.09
C SER A 49 -0.59 -8.58 21.92
N GLN A 50 -0.41 -7.27 22.07
CA GLN A 50 -1.45 -6.24 21.93
C GLN A 50 -1.17 -5.32 20.74
N ALA A 51 -0.41 -5.78 19.72
CA ALA A 51 -0.18 -5.00 18.52
C ALA A 51 -1.53 -4.65 17.85
N GLN A 52 -1.76 -3.36 17.59
CA GLN A 52 -2.90 -2.94 16.78
C GLN A 52 -2.66 -3.27 15.32
N ILE A 53 -3.60 -3.89 14.66
CA ILE A 53 -3.49 -4.26 13.25
C ILE A 53 -4.70 -3.74 12.50
N ASP A 54 -4.47 -2.71 11.71
CA ASP A 54 -5.41 -2.17 10.75
C ASP A 54 -5.22 -2.97 9.45
N ALA A 55 -6.23 -3.72 9.02
CA ALA A 55 -6.14 -4.66 7.92
C ALA A 55 -7.14 -4.33 6.81
N PHE A 56 -6.85 -4.83 5.62
CA PHE A 56 -7.72 -4.71 4.45
C PHE A 56 -9.15 -5.19 4.72
N HIS A 57 -10.11 -4.68 3.93
CA HIS A 57 -11.49 -5.17 3.97
C HIS A 57 -11.59 -6.59 3.34
N PRO A 58 -12.26 -7.58 3.99
CA PRO A 58 -13.25 -7.44 5.07
C PRO A 58 -12.70 -7.64 6.50
N VAL A 59 -11.41 -7.91 6.68
CA VAL A 59 -10.83 -8.12 8.03
C VAL A 59 -10.94 -6.87 8.88
N ASN A 60 -10.57 -5.72 8.34
CA ASN A 60 -10.57 -4.37 8.91
C ASN A 60 -9.67 -4.19 10.13
N ILE A 61 -9.92 -4.85 11.26
CA ILE A 61 -9.14 -4.71 12.50
C ILE A 61 -8.93 -6.07 13.13
N THR A 62 -7.70 -6.33 13.57
CA THR A 62 -7.38 -7.47 14.42
C THR A 62 -6.28 -7.10 15.42
N THR A 63 -5.92 -7.99 16.35
CA THR A 63 -5.00 -7.65 17.44
C THR A 63 -3.95 -8.74 17.65
N GLY A 64 -2.71 -8.28 17.78
CA GLY A 64 -1.56 -9.10 18.20
C GLY A 64 -1.14 -10.17 17.20
N ALA A 65 -0.14 -10.94 17.60
CA ALA A 65 0.39 -12.06 16.81
C ALA A 65 -0.70 -13.08 16.45
N SER A 66 -1.61 -13.35 17.39
CA SER A 66 -2.70 -14.31 17.17
C SER A 66 -3.63 -13.86 16.07
N GLY A 67 -4.12 -12.61 16.13
CA GLY A 67 -5.03 -12.06 15.15
C GLY A 67 -4.37 -11.94 13.76
N TYR A 68 -3.13 -11.43 13.67
CA TYR A 68 -2.41 -11.38 12.41
C TYR A 68 -2.29 -12.78 11.76
N PHE A 69 -1.98 -13.79 12.57
CA PHE A 69 -1.86 -15.14 12.04
C PHE A 69 -3.22 -15.76 11.69
N SER A 70 -4.21 -15.71 12.62
CA SER A 70 -5.51 -16.41 12.44
C SER A 70 -6.39 -15.79 11.36
N ASP A 71 -6.37 -14.44 11.24
CA ASP A 71 -7.34 -13.72 10.42
C ASP A 71 -6.78 -13.35 9.04
N ILE A 72 -5.43 -13.29 8.91
CA ILE A 72 -4.77 -12.88 7.66
C ILE A 72 -3.96 -14.05 7.06
N ILE A 73 -2.93 -14.53 7.74
CA ILE A 73 -1.94 -15.45 7.16
C ILE A 73 -2.46 -16.88 7.05
N HIS A 74 -3.06 -17.41 8.11
CA HIS A 74 -3.52 -18.80 8.14
C HIS A 74 -4.63 -19.10 7.10
N PRO A 75 -5.63 -18.22 6.88
CA PRO A 75 -6.62 -18.45 5.81
C PRO A 75 -5.97 -18.51 4.43
N MET A 76 -4.95 -17.68 4.16
CA MET A 76 -4.22 -17.72 2.89
C MET A 76 -3.42 -19.01 2.75
N ILE A 77 -2.69 -19.45 3.79
CA ILE A 77 -1.96 -20.74 3.77
C ILE A 77 -2.90 -21.91 3.47
N LYS A 78 -4.11 -21.88 4.02
CA LYS A 78 -5.12 -22.93 3.77
C LYS A 78 -5.62 -22.94 2.33
N SER A 79 -5.85 -21.75 1.78
CA SER A 79 -6.47 -21.60 0.46
C SER A 79 -5.49 -21.73 -0.69
N PHE A 80 -4.21 -21.39 -0.47
CA PHE A 80 -3.18 -21.36 -1.50
C PHE A 80 -2.12 -22.44 -1.26
N LYS A 81 -2.26 -23.58 -1.96
CA LYS A 81 -1.30 -24.69 -1.87
C LYS A 81 0.09 -24.27 -2.35
N GLY A 82 1.10 -24.60 -1.57
CA GLY A 82 2.47 -24.17 -1.84
C GLY A 82 2.69 -22.69 -1.54
N PHE A 83 1.90 -22.13 -0.62
CA PHE A 83 1.96 -20.74 -0.20
C PHE A 83 3.39 -20.25 0.03
N GLN A 84 3.73 -19.15 -0.60
CA GLN A 84 5.01 -18.47 -0.49
C GLN A 84 4.79 -16.96 -0.38
N ARG A 85 5.78 -16.29 0.22
CA ARG A 85 5.90 -14.84 0.22
C ARG A 85 7.14 -14.41 -0.56
N ARG A 86 6.99 -13.39 -1.40
CA ARG A 86 8.04 -12.78 -2.22
C ARG A 86 8.04 -11.28 -1.98
N ASP A 87 9.06 -10.82 -1.28
CA ASP A 87 9.24 -9.39 -1.02
C ASP A 87 10.01 -8.74 -2.17
N ASN A 88 9.53 -7.61 -2.65
CA ASN A 88 10.16 -6.80 -3.70
C ASN A 88 10.87 -5.58 -3.14
N ILE A 89 10.29 -4.97 -2.09
CA ILE A 89 10.82 -3.79 -1.40
C ILE A 89 10.73 -4.03 0.10
N ILE A 90 11.82 -3.73 0.81
CA ILE A 90 11.88 -3.64 2.28
C ILE A 90 12.67 -2.38 2.61
N ILE A 91 11.98 -1.36 3.09
CA ILE A 91 12.54 -0.06 3.47
C ILE A 91 11.97 0.39 4.81
N GLY A 92 12.46 1.48 5.35
CA GLY A 92 11.96 2.00 6.61
C GLY A 92 12.46 3.40 6.91
N GLY A 93 12.02 3.95 8.03
CA GLY A 93 12.44 5.26 8.49
C GLY A 93 11.79 5.65 9.81
N GLU A 94 12.33 6.69 10.42
CA GLU A 94 11.71 7.30 11.58
C GLU A 94 10.75 8.39 11.11
N TYR A 95 9.55 8.42 11.65
CA TYR A 95 8.55 9.46 11.42
C TYR A 95 7.87 9.83 12.73
N LEU A 96 7.98 11.11 13.13
CA LEU A 96 7.42 11.67 14.38
C LEU A 96 7.85 10.93 15.65
N GLY A 97 9.11 10.46 15.68
CA GLY A 97 9.68 9.73 16.83
C GLY A 97 9.42 8.23 16.81
N ASP A 98 8.66 7.73 15.84
CA ASP A 98 8.35 6.31 15.68
C ASP A 98 9.15 5.69 14.54
N GLU A 99 9.66 4.47 14.77
CA GLU A 99 10.39 3.70 13.75
C GLU A 99 9.44 2.80 12.98
N TRP A 100 9.51 2.90 11.67
CA TRP A 100 8.68 2.12 10.75
C TRP A 100 9.53 1.26 9.82
N VAL A 101 9.05 0.05 9.55
CA VAL A 101 9.53 -0.82 8.49
C VAL A 101 8.35 -1.17 7.60
N THR A 102 8.55 -1.08 6.30
CA THR A 102 7.52 -1.41 5.32
C THR A 102 8.05 -2.36 4.27
N SER A 103 7.15 -3.18 3.73
CA SER A 103 7.45 -4.08 2.63
C SER A 103 6.28 -4.22 1.68
N THR A 104 6.59 -4.49 0.42
CA THR A 104 5.61 -4.87 -0.60
C THR A 104 6.17 -5.97 -1.50
N GLY A 105 5.27 -6.74 -2.07
CA GLY A 105 5.57 -7.88 -2.92
C GLY A 105 4.33 -8.73 -3.15
N TYR A 106 4.51 -10.05 -3.13
CA TYR A 106 3.43 -11.00 -3.40
C TYR A 106 3.39 -12.14 -2.41
N PHE A 107 2.18 -12.53 -2.02
CA PHE A 107 1.87 -13.90 -1.64
C PHE A 107 1.49 -14.66 -2.90
N LEU A 108 1.91 -15.91 -3.02
CA LEU A 108 1.59 -16.76 -4.17
C LEU A 108 1.41 -18.21 -3.77
N GLY A 109 0.61 -18.92 -4.55
CA GLY A 109 0.31 -20.35 -4.37
C GLY A 109 -0.78 -20.79 -5.34
N HIS A 110 -0.99 -22.11 -5.46
CA HIS A 110 -2.12 -22.62 -6.22
C HIS A 110 -3.41 -22.41 -5.44
N PHE A 111 -4.33 -21.63 -5.98
CA PHE A 111 -5.59 -21.27 -5.34
C PHE A 111 -6.56 -22.45 -5.41
N ASP A 112 -6.45 -23.38 -4.46
CA ASP A 112 -7.13 -24.66 -4.45
C ASP A 112 -8.40 -24.70 -3.56
N GLN A 113 -8.53 -23.77 -2.59
CA GLN A 113 -9.69 -23.68 -1.70
C GLN A 113 -10.21 -22.24 -1.63
N SER A 114 -11.51 -22.07 -1.43
CA SER A 114 -12.13 -20.74 -1.32
C SER A 114 -11.46 -19.86 -0.26
N TRP A 115 -11.26 -18.60 -0.57
CA TRP A 115 -10.73 -17.57 0.32
C TRP A 115 -11.61 -16.33 0.25
N LEU A 116 -12.06 -15.81 1.38
CA LEU A 116 -13.00 -14.67 1.48
C LEU A 116 -14.30 -14.86 0.68
N GLY A 117 -14.76 -16.11 0.49
CA GLY A 117 -15.90 -16.42 -0.38
C GLY A 117 -15.57 -16.47 -1.89
N ILE A 118 -14.33 -16.10 -2.27
CA ILE A 118 -13.87 -16.17 -3.66
C ILE A 118 -13.67 -17.65 -4.05
N PRO A 119 -14.24 -18.10 -5.19
CA PRO A 119 -14.08 -19.47 -5.64
C PRO A 119 -12.64 -19.75 -6.09
N PRO A 120 -12.10 -20.96 -5.85
CA PRO A 120 -10.75 -21.32 -6.24
C PRO A 120 -10.62 -21.44 -7.77
N SER A 121 -9.45 -21.01 -8.30
CA SER A 121 -9.14 -21.12 -9.73
C SER A 121 -8.42 -22.44 -10.09
N GLY A 122 -7.82 -23.11 -9.11
CA GLY A 122 -6.90 -24.23 -9.34
C GLY A 122 -5.58 -23.84 -10.00
N LYS A 123 -5.31 -22.53 -10.18
CA LYS A 123 -4.10 -22.01 -10.84
C LYS A 123 -3.16 -21.37 -9.83
N LEU A 124 -1.92 -21.11 -10.27
CA LEU A 124 -1.00 -20.26 -9.52
C LEU A 124 -1.48 -18.83 -9.58
N GLU A 125 -1.79 -18.27 -8.41
CA GLU A 125 -2.20 -16.88 -8.29
C GLU A 125 -1.18 -16.06 -7.50
N HIS A 126 -1.16 -14.76 -7.79
CA HIS A 126 -0.30 -13.78 -7.17
C HIS A 126 -1.16 -12.74 -6.47
N ILE A 127 -1.02 -12.62 -5.15
CA ILE A 127 -1.79 -11.68 -4.34
C ILE A 127 -0.81 -10.60 -3.87
N ARG A 128 -0.94 -9.41 -4.42
CA ARG A 128 -0.13 -8.26 -4.03
C ARG A 128 -0.40 -7.91 -2.57
N TYR A 129 0.64 -7.55 -1.84
CA TYR A 129 0.51 -7.07 -0.46
C TYR A 129 1.35 -5.82 -0.24
N GLY A 130 0.94 -5.03 0.77
CA GLY A 130 1.70 -3.94 1.35
C GLY A 130 1.54 -3.95 2.86
N GLU A 131 2.65 -3.88 3.59
CA GLU A 131 2.66 -3.88 5.03
C GLU A 131 3.51 -2.74 5.59
N PHE A 132 3.00 -2.06 6.61
CA PHE A 132 3.67 -0.99 7.33
C PHE A 132 3.64 -1.33 8.81
N HIS A 133 4.81 -1.44 9.40
CA HIS A 133 4.98 -1.91 10.78
C HIS A 133 5.70 -0.86 11.61
N LYS A 134 5.03 -0.35 12.63
CA LYS A 134 5.65 0.44 13.68
C LYS A 134 6.38 -0.49 14.64
N MET A 135 7.67 -0.25 14.82
CA MET A 135 8.53 -1.12 15.61
C MET A 135 9.02 -0.44 16.88
N HIS A 136 8.92 -1.15 17.99
CA HIS A 136 9.46 -0.73 19.28
C HIS A 136 10.19 -1.90 19.94
N ASN A 137 11.47 -1.69 20.34
CA ASN A 137 12.30 -2.72 20.98
C ASN A 137 12.31 -4.08 20.25
N GLY A 138 12.42 -4.04 18.91
CA GLY A 138 12.45 -5.24 18.07
C GLY A 138 11.10 -5.96 17.91
N LYS A 139 10.00 -5.36 18.38
CA LYS A 139 8.64 -5.88 18.23
C LYS A 139 7.80 -4.95 17.37
N ILE A 140 6.90 -5.54 16.60
CA ILE A 140 5.82 -4.82 15.89
C ILE A 140 4.72 -4.52 16.90
N ILE A 141 4.39 -3.23 17.07
CA ILE A 141 3.35 -2.76 18.00
C ILE A 141 2.12 -2.20 17.31
N GLN A 142 2.27 -1.85 16.03
CA GLN A 142 1.17 -1.42 15.16
C GLN A 142 1.46 -1.84 13.72
N SER A 143 0.42 -2.18 12.96
CA SER A 143 0.54 -2.52 11.55
C SER A 143 -0.61 -1.98 10.74
N GLN A 144 -0.31 -1.66 9.47
CA GLN A 144 -1.30 -1.47 8.41
C GLN A 144 -1.03 -2.53 7.35
N VAL A 145 -2.05 -3.30 6.98
CA VAL A 145 -1.92 -4.46 6.09
C VAL A 145 -2.87 -4.30 4.91
N PHE A 146 -2.30 -4.08 3.73
CA PHE A 146 -3.01 -4.03 2.46
C PHE A 146 -2.86 -5.36 1.74
N ILE A 147 -3.96 -5.88 1.19
CA ILE A 147 -3.97 -7.07 0.35
C ILE A 147 -4.75 -6.75 -0.94
N GLY A 148 -4.15 -7.05 -2.08
CA GLY A 148 -4.70 -6.80 -3.40
C GLY A 148 -5.81 -7.78 -3.79
N VAL A 149 -6.91 -7.75 -3.05
CA VAL A 149 -8.07 -8.62 -3.35
C VAL A 149 -8.70 -8.22 -4.68
N ALA A 150 -8.74 -6.94 -5.01
CA ALA A 150 -9.26 -6.47 -6.29
C ALA A 150 -8.44 -7.01 -7.47
N GLU A 151 -7.10 -7.00 -7.37
CA GLU A 151 -6.20 -7.58 -8.37
C GLU A 151 -6.51 -9.08 -8.57
N LEU A 152 -6.68 -9.84 -7.50
CA LEU A 152 -7.05 -11.26 -7.59
C LEU A 152 -8.40 -11.45 -8.34
N LEU A 153 -9.42 -10.66 -8.01
CA LEU A 153 -10.73 -10.74 -8.69
C LEU A 153 -10.65 -10.39 -10.17
N ILE A 154 -9.79 -9.44 -10.54
CA ILE A 154 -9.53 -9.07 -11.93
C ILE A 154 -8.82 -10.21 -12.67
N ASP A 155 -7.77 -10.79 -12.09
CA ASP A 155 -7.03 -11.92 -12.68
C ASP A 155 -7.92 -13.16 -12.86
N LEU A 156 -8.89 -13.36 -11.97
CA LEU A 156 -9.90 -14.42 -12.07
C LEU A 156 -11.01 -14.10 -13.08
N GLY A 157 -11.09 -12.88 -13.60
CA GLY A 157 -12.15 -12.44 -14.52
C GLY A 157 -13.53 -12.30 -13.89
N ILE A 158 -13.60 -12.11 -12.58
CA ILE A 158 -14.87 -11.98 -11.82
C ILE A 158 -15.03 -10.62 -11.12
N TRP A 159 -14.18 -9.64 -11.45
CA TRP A 159 -14.31 -8.27 -10.96
C TRP A 159 -15.59 -7.62 -11.51
N PRO A 160 -16.55 -7.16 -10.66
CA PRO A 160 -17.86 -6.74 -11.12
C PRO A 160 -17.96 -5.27 -11.50
N LEU A 161 -16.90 -4.47 -11.30
CA LEU A 161 -16.90 -3.04 -11.60
C LEU A 161 -16.15 -2.74 -12.91
N THR A 162 -16.37 -1.54 -13.45
CA THR A 162 -15.67 -1.08 -14.65
C THR A 162 -14.19 -0.83 -14.33
N LEU A 163 -13.31 -1.39 -15.14
CA LEU A 163 -11.86 -1.13 -15.06
C LEU A 163 -11.54 0.25 -15.65
N SER A 164 -10.46 0.85 -15.17
CA SER A 164 -9.87 2.03 -15.78
C SER A 164 -9.16 1.67 -17.10
N SER A 165 -8.61 2.66 -17.80
CA SER A 165 -7.85 2.45 -19.04
C SER A 165 -6.42 1.98 -18.80
N GLY A 166 -5.97 1.90 -17.54
CA GLY A 166 -4.62 1.46 -17.18
C GLY A 166 -4.43 -0.04 -17.36
N TYR A 167 -3.18 -0.45 -17.40
CA TYR A 167 -2.80 -1.86 -17.48
C TYR A 167 -3.05 -2.55 -16.12
N GLU A 168 -3.73 -3.69 -16.17
CA GLU A 168 -3.90 -4.59 -15.01
C GLU A 168 -2.95 -5.79 -15.15
N GLY A 169 -2.57 -6.38 -14.04
CA GLY A 169 -1.73 -7.59 -14.00
C GLY A 169 -0.64 -7.53 -12.93
N VAL A 170 0.26 -8.51 -12.94
CA VAL A 170 1.31 -8.62 -11.94
C VAL A 170 2.26 -7.43 -11.99
N THR A 171 2.39 -6.74 -10.87
CA THR A 171 3.28 -5.60 -10.68
C THR A 171 4.71 -6.09 -10.39
N PRO A 172 5.71 -5.78 -11.22
CA PRO A 172 7.08 -6.19 -10.95
C PRO A 172 7.68 -5.46 -9.74
N GLY A 173 8.75 -6.00 -9.20
CA GLY A 173 9.62 -5.28 -8.28
C GLY A 173 10.44 -4.20 -9.01
N PRO A 174 11.26 -3.42 -8.27
CA PRO A 174 12.11 -2.39 -8.86
C PRO A 174 12.96 -2.92 -10.01
N ALA A 175 13.01 -2.17 -11.12
CA ALA A 175 13.79 -2.55 -12.30
C ALA A 175 15.30 -2.71 -12.01
N THR A 176 15.77 -2.11 -10.93
CA THR A 176 17.16 -2.19 -10.45
C THR A 176 17.43 -3.37 -9.52
N HIS A 177 16.40 -4.09 -9.09
CA HIS A 177 16.49 -5.24 -8.16
C HIS A 177 17.16 -4.91 -6.81
N ASP A 178 17.11 -3.67 -6.35
CA ASP A 178 17.74 -3.15 -5.13
C ASP A 178 16.75 -2.68 -4.05
N GLY A 179 15.47 -3.01 -4.21
CA GLY A 179 14.42 -2.63 -3.25
C GLY A 179 14.56 -3.24 -1.85
N ILE A 180 15.38 -4.31 -1.71
CA ILE A 180 15.72 -4.91 -0.42
C ILE A 180 17.16 -4.56 -0.08
N ASN A 181 17.33 -3.48 0.69
CA ASN A 181 18.65 -3.02 1.08
C ASN A 181 18.81 -3.07 2.62
N LEU A 182 19.66 -3.98 3.08
CA LEU A 182 19.94 -4.24 4.51
C LEU A 182 21.34 -3.75 4.94
N VAL A 183 21.91 -2.81 4.19
CA VAL A 183 23.18 -2.14 4.54
C VAL A 183 22.93 -0.69 4.98
N GLU A 184 23.93 -0.09 5.55
CA GLU A 184 23.87 1.31 5.98
C GLU A 184 23.76 2.24 4.76
N ILE A 185 22.82 3.18 4.81
CA ILE A 185 22.56 4.16 3.76
C ILE A 185 22.91 5.54 4.29
N SER A 186 23.44 6.41 3.43
CA SER A 186 23.71 7.79 3.78
C SER A 186 22.44 8.53 4.19
N PRO A 187 22.39 9.15 5.38
CA PRO A 187 21.25 9.97 5.79
C PRO A 187 20.96 11.11 4.81
N THR A 188 22.00 11.71 4.24
CA THR A 188 21.86 12.79 3.22
C THR A 188 21.10 12.29 1.98
N LYS A 189 21.37 11.07 1.53
CA LYS A 189 20.65 10.47 0.39
C LYS A 189 19.19 10.26 0.72
N SER A 190 18.89 9.72 1.91
CA SER A 190 17.53 9.52 2.38
C SER A 190 16.75 10.84 2.52
N SER A 191 17.40 11.90 3.04
CA SER A 191 16.79 13.24 3.14
C SER A 191 16.48 13.83 1.77
N TYR A 192 17.41 13.71 0.82
CA TYR A 192 17.19 14.21 -0.54
C TYR A 192 15.99 13.54 -1.22
N THR A 193 15.87 12.22 -1.08
CA THR A 193 14.73 11.46 -1.61
C THR A 193 13.42 11.84 -0.90
N ALA A 194 13.45 11.99 0.44
CA ALA A 194 12.30 12.42 1.21
C ALA A 194 11.80 13.81 0.79
N GLU A 195 12.72 14.77 0.63
CA GLU A 195 12.42 16.14 0.19
C GLU A 195 11.83 16.16 -1.22
N LEU A 196 12.38 15.37 -2.15
CA LEU A 196 11.86 15.25 -3.52
C LEU A 196 10.42 14.74 -3.54
N VAL A 197 10.14 13.65 -2.82
CA VAL A 197 8.80 13.05 -2.78
C VAL A 197 7.82 13.95 -2.01
N GLU A 198 8.24 14.59 -0.90
CA GLU A 198 7.41 15.55 -0.18
C GLU A 198 7.02 16.74 -1.07
N ALA A 199 7.97 17.30 -1.82
CA ALA A 199 7.70 18.39 -2.75
C ALA A 199 6.69 17.97 -3.84
N MET A 200 6.85 16.78 -4.40
CA MET A 200 5.89 16.22 -5.37
C MET A 200 4.49 16.07 -4.76
N LEU A 201 4.38 15.51 -3.53
CA LEU A 201 3.10 15.33 -2.85
C LEU A 201 2.39 16.66 -2.54
N MET A 202 3.13 17.72 -2.27
CA MET A 202 2.56 19.05 -2.08
C MET A 202 1.90 19.59 -3.35
N GLU A 203 2.44 19.23 -4.51
CA GLU A 203 1.94 19.67 -5.82
C GLU A 203 0.91 18.70 -6.43
N LEU A 204 0.82 17.46 -5.94
CA LEU A 204 -0.08 16.42 -6.49
C LEU A 204 -1.54 16.88 -6.54
N THR A 205 -1.99 17.63 -5.52
CA THR A 205 -3.36 18.12 -5.41
C THR A 205 -3.49 19.63 -5.68
N SER A 206 -2.42 20.32 -6.12
CA SER A 206 -2.40 21.77 -6.17
C SER A 206 -3.04 22.35 -7.43
N LYS A 207 -2.60 22.09 -8.61
CA LYS A 207 -3.18 22.54 -9.89
C LYS A 207 -2.54 21.82 -11.08
N ASP A 208 -3.40 21.41 -12.03
CA ASP A 208 -3.06 21.12 -13.43
C ASP A 208 -1.69 20.47 -13.67
N SER A 209 -1.41 19.37 -12.94
CA SER A 209 -0.19 18.58 -13.14
C SER A 209 1.12 19.27 -12.69
N ALA A 210 1.09 20.16 -11.69
CA ALA A 210 2.28 20.79 -11.12
C ALA A 210 3.27 19.78 -10.49
N TRP A 211 2.84 18.56 -10.22
CA TRP A 211 3.67 17.44 -9.77
C TRP A 211 4.61 16.88 -10.86
N ARG A 212 4.32 17.12 -12.17
CA ARG A 212 5.12 16.56 -13.30
C ARG A 212 6.62 16.83 -13.24
N PRO A 213 7.13 18.02 -12.87
CA PRO A 213 8.55 18.29 -12.83
C PRO A 213 9.36 17.38 -11.89
N TYR A 214 8.72 16.73 -10.93
CA TYR A 214 9.38 15.81 -9.98
C TYR A 214 9.55 14.39 -10.54
N TRP A 215 8.90 14.08 -11.65
CA TRP A 215 8.92 12.75 -12.28
C TRP A 215 9.81 12.73 -13.53
N ASP A 216 10.38 11.55 -13.81
CA ASP A 216 10.92 11.25 -15.15
C ASP A 216 9.76 11.05 -16.12
N ASP A 217 9.87 11.55 -17.36
CA ASP A 217 8.79 11.41 -18.33
C ASP A 217 8.47 9.96 -18.70
N ARG A 218 9.44 9.07 -18.53
CA ARG A 218 9.32 7.61 -18.76
C ARG A 218 8.96 6.83 -17.51
N MET A 219 8.44 7.51 -16.49
CA MET A 219 8.04 6.91 -15.23
C MET A 219 7.00 5.81 -15.42
N ILE A 220 6.87 4.96 -14.41
CA ILE A 220 5.73 4.07 -14.28
C ILE A 220 5.07 4.22 -12.91
N TRP A 221 3.76 4.34 -12.92
CA TRP A 221 2.90 4.23 -11.75
C TRP A 221 2.17 2.90 -11.78
N TYR A 222 2.52 2.02 -10.85
CA TYR A 222 1.86 0.74 -10.64
C TYR A 222 0.67 0.95 -9.70
N GLY A 223 -0.50 1.17 -10.27
CA GLY A 223 -1.73 1.42 -9.52
C GLY A 223 -2.33 0.19 -8.88
N PRO A 224 -3.31 0.38 -7.99
CA PRO A 224 -4.08 -0.72 -7.40
C PRO A 224 -5.08 -1.31 -8.40
N GLY A 225 -5.57 -2.50 -8.12
CA GLY A 225 -6.57 -3.18 -8.94
C GLY A 225 -7.82 -2.34 -9.17
N GLY A 226 -8.25 -2.26 -10.43
CA GLY A 226 -9.35 -1.43 -10.90
C GLY A 226 -8.94 -0.01 -11.29
N PHE A 227 -7.82 0.50 -10.77
CA PHE A 227 -7.22 1.78 -11.17
C PHE A 227 -6.28 1.59 -12.36
N GLY A 228 -5.58 0.45 -12.42
CA GLY A 228 -4.62 0.12 -13.46
C GLY A 228 -3.29 0.86 -13.34
N SER A 229 -2.33 0.45 -14.13
CA SER A 229 -0.97 1.03 -14.16
C SER A 229 -0.77 1.88 -15.40
N TYR A 230 0.06 2.94 -15.29
CA TYR A 230 0.29 3.92 -16.36
C TYR A 230 1.78 4.17 -16.56
N VAL A 231 2.22 4.04 -17.80
CA VAL A 231 3.58 4.36 -18.25
C VAL A 231 3.59 5.77 -18.83
N THR A 232 4.54 6.58 -18.47
CA THR A 232 4.74 8.00 -18.77
C THR A 232 3.86 8.95 -17.96
N THR A 233 4.37 10.15 -17.74
CA THR A 233 3.64 11.23 -17.05
C THR A 233 2.35 11.63 -17.77
N ASP A 234 2.32 11.54 -19.10
CA ASP A 234 1.12 11.89 -19.89
C ASP A 234 -0.01 10.88 -19.67
N ALA A 235 0.30 9.58 -19.72
CA ALA A 235 -0.69 8.55 -19.46
C ALA A 235 -1.21 8.60 -18.02
N PHE A 236 -0.32 8.81 -17.05
CA PHE A 236 -0.72 8.97 -15.65
C PHE A 236 -1.59 10.21 -15.44
N ALA A 237 -1.25 11.36 -16.04
CA ALA A 237 -2.06 12.56 -15.93
C ALA A 237 -3.44 12.41 -16.59
N ALA A 238 -3.55 11.65 -17.69
CA ALA A 238 -4.84 11.37 -18.32
C ALA A 238 -5.79 10.56 -17.40
N PHE A 239 -5.25 9.78 -16.48
CA PHE A 239 -6.00 9.11 -15.41
C PHE A 239 -6.19 10.01 -14.19
N GLN A 240 -5.10 10.51 -13.59
CA GLN A 240 -5.07 11.18 -12.29
C GLN A 240 -5.93 12.45 -12.26
N VAL A 241 -5.84 13.30 -13.30
CA VAL A 241 -6.56 14.58 -13.32
C VAL A 241 -8.10 14.39 -13.35
N PRO A 242 -8.70 13.50 -14.16
CA PRO A 242 -10.13 13.19 -14.05
C PRO A 242 -10.51 12.50 -12.74
N PHE A 243 -9.66 11.59 -12.25
CA PHE A 243 -9.88 10.85 -11.01
C PHE A 243 -10.04 11.79 -9.81
N GLU A 244 -9.13 12.73 -9.60
CA GLU A 244 -9.24 13.70 -8.50
C GLU A 244 -10.51 14.54 -8.57
N LYS A 245 -10.96 14.89 -9.78
CA LYS A 245 -12.21 15.63 -10.01
C LYS A 245 -13.48 14.82 -9.76
N THR A 246 -13.35 13.52 -9.53
CA THR A 246 -14.45 12.63 -9.15
C THR A 246 -14.84 12.82 -7.68
N PHE A 247 -13.91 13.31 -6.88
CA PHE A 247 -14.11 13.52 -5.45
C PHE A 247 -13.94 15.00 -5.07
N LYS A 248 -15.04 15.67 -4.70
CA LYS A 248 -14.99 17.06 -4.21
C LYS A 248 -14.27 17.11 -2.85
N GLY A 249 -13.36 18.06 -2.68
CA GLY A 249 -12.58 18.20 -1.44
C GLY A 249 -11.50 17.10 -1.29
N TRP A 250 -11.03 16.53 -2.41
CA TRP A 250 -9.98 15.53 -2.45
C TRP A 250 -8.71 15.99 -1.72
N GLY A 251 -8.27 15.25 -0.73
CA GLY A 251 -7.08 15.54 0.05
C GLY A 251 -7.12 15.00 1.49
N ASP A 252 -6.33 15.59 2.37
CA ASP A 252 -6.20 15.18 3.78
C ASP A 252 -7.32 15.69 4.71
N GLY A 253 -8.37 16.22 4.15
CA GLY A 253 -9.52 16.73 4.91
C GLY A 253 -9.34 18.07 5.60
N THR A 254 -8.12 18.63 5.64
CA THR A 254 -7.87 19.91 6.34
C THR A 254 -8.69 21.08 5.80
N GLN A 255 -8.98 21.08 4.50
CA GLN A 255 -9.81 22.11 3.86
C GLN A 255 -11.28 22.07 4.34
N ASP A 256 -11.76 20.90 4.75
CA ASP A 256 -13.13 20.66 5.21
C ASP A 256 -13.20 20.55 6.75
N GLY A 257 -12.11 20.82 7.46
CA GLY A 257 -12.02 20.66 8.92
C GLY A 257 -12.08 19.21 9.40
N ILE A 258 -11.81 18.25 8.53
CA ILE A 258 -11.77 16.83 8.87
C ILE A 258 -10.42 16.50 9.52
N THR A 259 -10.45 15.79 10.63
CA THR A 259 -9.27 15.32 11.36
C THR A 259 -9.12 13.81 11.24
N GLY A 260 -7.90 13.30 11.51
CA GLY A 260 -7.62 11.85 11.47
C GLY A 260 -7.44 11.29 10.07
N VAL A 261 -7.24 12.15 9.07
CA VAL A 261 -6.92 11.79 7.68
C VAL A 261 -5.52 12.27 7.36
N GLY A 262 -4.74 11.47 6.65
CA GLY A 262 -3.38 11.80 6.23
C GLY A 262 -2.36 10.73 6.61
N SER A 263 -1.10 10.99 6.27
CA SER A 263 -0.02 10.02 6.47
C SER A 263 0.21 9.73 7.96
N GLN A 264 0.08 8.46 8.33
CA GLN A 264 0.45 7.97 9.65
C GLN A 264 1.93 7.58 9.71
N CYS A 265 2.51 7.23 8.58
CA CYS A 265 3.95 7.08 8.42
C CYS A 265 4.38 7.52 7.02
N LYS A 266 5.57 8.12 6.93
CA LYS A 266 6.23 8.48 5.67
C LYS A 266 7.70 8.77 5.91
N ALA A 267 8.59 8.21 5.08
CA ALA A 267 10.03 8.46 5.19
C ALA A 267 10.78 8.13 3.89
N GLY A 268 12.01 8.67 3.78
CA GLY A 268 13.00 8.30 2.77
C GLY A 268 14.02 7.29 3.31
N ASP A 269 14.41 6.31 2.48
CA ASP A 269 15.42 5.30 2.76
C ASP A 269 16.29 5.07 1.51
N GLY A 270 17.39 5.79 1.38
CA GLY A 270 18.24 5.78 0.21
C GLY A 270 17.55 6.37 -1.02
N ASP A 271 17.43 5.60 -2.10
CA ASP A 271 16.72 5.99 -3.32
C ASP A 271 15.20 5.75 -3.25
N TYR A 272 14.72 5.27 -2.12
CA TYR A 272 13.32 4.94 -1.92
C TYR A 272 12.65 5.86 -0.90
N ALA A 273 11.35 6.04 -1.06
CA ALA A 273 10.49 6.66 -0.07
C ALA A 273 9.18 5.89 0.04
N PHE A 274 8.47 6.09 1.12
CA PHE A 274 7.16 5.48 1.34
C PHE A 274 6.23 6.40 2.11
N LEU A 275 4.94 6.17 1.96
CA LEU A 275 3.92 6.68 2.88
C LEU A 275 2.79 5.66 3.06
N SER A 276 2.07 5.81 4.15
CA SER A 276 0.78 5.13 4.33
C SER A 276 -0.11 5.90 5.28
N GLY A 277 -1.42 5.84 5.04
CA GLY A 277 -2.44 6.43 5.90
C GLY A 277 -3.70 5.58 5.97
N TRP A 278 -4.29 5.59 7.16
CA TRP A 278 -5.47 4.78 7.48
C TRP A 278 -6.54 5.60 8.20
N PRO A 279 -7.29 6.45 7.43
CA PRO A 279 -7.21 6.74 5.99
C PRO A 279 -6.16 7.80 5.65
N GLN A 280 -5.67 7.77 4.39
CA GLN A 280 -4.75 8.75 3.83
C GLN A 280 -5.47 9.97 3.25
N ILE A 281 -6.58 9.74 2.55
CA ILE A 281 -7.28 10.73 1.74
C ILE A 281 -8.78 10.66 2.01
N THR A 282 -9.47 11.80 1.87
CA THR A 282 -10.94 11.90 1.89
C THR A 282 -11.45 12.76 0.75
N GLY A 283 -12.72 12.63 0.42
CA GLY A 283 -13.43 13.44 -0.56
C GLY A 283 -14.90 13.04 -0.67
N ILE A 284 -15.72 13.85 -1.30
CA ILE A 284 -17.13 13.55 -1.55
C ILE A 284 -17.29 13.07 -2.98
N HIS A 285 -17.81 11.86 -3.18
CA HIS A 285 -18.02 11.23 -4.48
C HIS A 285 -19.11 11.93 -5.28
N ILE A 286 -18.71 12.69 -6.31
CA ILE A 286 -19.61 13.57 -7.08
C ILE A 286 -19.71 13.25 -8.58
N LYS A 287 -18.89 12.31 -9.10
CA LYS A 287 -18.94 11.83 -10.49
C LYS A 287 -18.84 10.32 -10.49
N SER A 288 -19.25 9.69 -11.61
CA SER A 288 -19.14 8.24 -11.78
C SER A 288 -17.68 7.76 -11.63
N PHE A 289 -17.49 6.68 -10.85
CA PHE A 289 -16.20 6.03 -10.61
C PHE A 289 -16.35 4.52 -10.64
N MET A 290 -15.55 3.83 -11.44
CA MET A 290 -15.63 2.36 -11.64
C MET A 290 -17.05 1.87 -12.01
N GLY A 291 -17.83 2.68 -12.74
CA GLY A 291 -19.24 2.38 -13.07
C GLY A 291 -20.22 2.59 -11.92
N ILE A 292 -19.78 3.12 -10.79
CA ILE A 292 -20.64 3.52 -9.66
C ILE A 292 -21.07 4.97 -9.87
N GLU A 293 -22.39 5.21 -9.94
CA GLU A 293 -22.94 6.56 -10.08
C GLU A 293 -22.66 7.42 -8.83
N PRO A 294 -22.65 8.76 -8.97
CA PRO A 294 -22.38 9.68 -7.86
C PRO A 294 -23.24 9.39 -6.64
N THR A 295 -22.61 9.07 -5.53
CA THR A 295 -23.32 8.75 -4.27
C THR A 295 -23.50 9.95 -3.37
N ASN A 296 -22.78 11.05 -3.62
CA ASN A 296 -22.67 12.22 -2.73
C ASN A 296 -22.21 11.87 -1.31
N LYS A 297 -21.64 10.69 -1.10
CA LYS A 297 -21.06 10.26 0.17
C LYS A 297 -19.63 10.75 0.31
N ARG A 298 -19.21 11.06 1.53
CA ARG A 298 -17.81 11.21 1.87
C ARG A 298 -17.16 9.84 1.98
N ILE A 299 -15.99 9.69 1.37
CA ILE A 299 -15.17 8.48 1.46
C ILE A 299 -13.89 8.78 2.24
N TYR A 300 -13.34 7.73 2.81
CA TYR A 300 -12.08 7.69 3.54
C TYR A 300 -11.21 6.60 2.93
N MET A 301 -10.25 7.00 2.09
CA MET A 301 -9.45 6.07 1.32
C MET A 301 -8.22 5.65 2.13
N ARG A 302 -8.07 4.34 2.33
CA ARG A 302 -6.87 3.71 2.85
C ARG A 302 -5.95 3.51 1.68
N ASP A 303 -4.79 4.15 1.69
CA ASP A 303 -3.81 4.00 0.63
C ASP A 303 -2.38 4.05 1.13
N CYS A 304 -1.48 3.58 0.29
CA CYS A 304 -0.06 3.59 0.55
C CYS A 304 0.74 3.59 -0.76
N ASP A 305 1.95 4.12 -0.66
CA ASP A 305 2.87 4.25 -1.78
C ASP A 305 4.30 3.92 -1.41
N TRP A 306 5.04 3.40 -2.41
CA TRP A 306 6.49 3.30 -2.43
C TRP A 306 6.98 3.96 -3.71
N TRP A 307 7.99 4.80 -3.61
CA TRP A 307 8.64 5.45 -4.75
C TRP A 307 10.08 5.03 -4.85
N ARG A 308 10.58 4.87 -6.07
CA ARG A 308 12.01 4.82 -6.37
C ARG A 308 12.41 6.07 -7.12
N CYS A 309 13.47 6.70 -6.64
CA CYS A 309 14.02 7.95 -7.18
C CYS A 309 15.41 7.72 -7.77
N LYS A 310 15.75 8.50 -8.79
CA LYS A 310 17.06 8.50 -9.40
C LYS A 310 17.33 9.87 -10.03
N ASP A 311 18.53 10.40 -9.85
CA ASP A 311 18.99 11.64 -10.46
C ASP A 311 17.99 12.82 -10.28
N GLY A 312 17.40 12.94 -9.09
CA GLY A 312 16.45 13.99 -8.75
C GLY A 312 15.07 13.85 -9.37
N LYS A 313 14.71 12.65 -9.82
CA LYS A 313 13.40 12.32 -10.39
C LYS A 313 12.82 11.06 -9.78
N ILE A 314 11.49 11.00 -9.70
CA ILE A 314 10.74 9.80 -9.37
C ILE A 314 10.60 8.98 -10.66
N ILE A 315 11.01 7.71 -10.61
CA ILE A 315 11.05 6.82 -11.78
C ILE A 315 9.95 5.76 -11.72
N GLU A 316 9.73 5.17 -10.53
CA GLU A 316 8.76 4.11 -10.30
C GLU A 316 7.96 4.43 -9.03
N ASN A 317 6.70 4.11 -9.06
CA ASN A 317 5.82 4.20 -7.90
C ASN A 317 4.91 2.97 -7.82
N TRP A 318 4.85 2.36 -6.66
CA TRP A 318 3.93 1.28 -6.32
C TRP A 318 2.88 1.82 -5.38
N CYS A 319 1.64 1.94 -5.87
CA CYS A 319 0.50 2.41 -5.08
C CYS A 319 -0.44 1.23 -4.77
N MET A 320 -0.94 1.16 -3.54
CA MET A 320 -2.04 0.27 -3.18
C MET A 320 -3.16 1.05 -2.50
N VAL A 321 -4.38 0.69 -2.83
CA VAL A 321 -5.61 1.17 -2.20
C VAL A 321 -6.39 -0.04 -1.72
N ASP A 322 -7.01 0.06 -0.55
CA ASP A 322 -8.03 -0.91 -0.14
C ASP A 322 -9.30 -0.69 -0.98
N THR A 323 -9.24 -1.19 -2.23
CA THR A 323 -10.28 -0.94 -3.26
C THR A 323 -11.63 -1.53 -2.86
N LEU A 324 -11.64 -2.68 -2.18
CA LEU A 324 -12.89 -3.27 -1.68
C LEU A 324 -13.53 -2.40 -0.60
N HIS A 325 -12.73 -1.83 0.30
CA HIS A 325 -13.22 -0.89 1.31
C HIS A 325 -13.78 0.39 0.67
N LEU A 326 -13.11 0.92 -0.36
CA LEU A 326 -13.59 2.07 -1.11
C LEU A 326 -14.93 1.75 -1.80
N ALA A 327 -15.05 0.62 -2.50
CA ALA A 327 -16.28 0.18 -3.13
C ALA A 327 -17.43 0.01 -2.10
N HIS A 328 -17.13 -0.57 -0.94
CA HIS A 328 -18.10 -0.74 0.15
C HIS A 328 -18.64 0.61 0.65
N GLN A 329 -17.81 1.63 0.83
CA GLN A 329 -18.25 2.99 1.20
C GLN A 329 -19.15 3.61 0.11
N LEU A 330 -18.92 3.26 -1.15
CA LEU A 330 -19.74 3.70 -2.29
C LEU A 330 -21.02 2.87 -2.47
N GLY A 331 -21.26 1.88 -1.59
CA GLY A 331 -22.47 1.07 -1.57
C GLY A 331 -22.40 -0.22 -2.38
N ARG A 332 -21.19 -0.69 -2.73
CA ARG A 332 -20.96 -1.95 -3.45
C ARG A 332 -20.23 -2.94 -2.55
N ASP A 333 -20.90 -4.02 -2.17
CA ASP A 333 -20.29 -5.13 -1.44
C ASP A 333 -19.81 -6.22 -2.42
N ILE A 334 -18.58 -6.02 -2.91
CA ILE A 334 -17.99 -6.83 -3.98
C ILE A 334 -17.98 -8.33 -3.63
N LEU A 335 -17.61 -8.69 -2.39
CA LEU A 335 -17.55 -10.10 -1.99
C LEU A 335 -18.92 -10.75 -1.93
N SER A 336 -19.94 -10.04 -1.50
CA SER A 336 -21.33 -10.54 -1.53
C SER A 336 -21.85 -10.66 -2.96
N GLU A 337 -21.48 -9.75 -3.86
CA GLU A 337 -21.92 -9.76 -5.27
C GLU A 337 -21.36 -10.95 -6.06
N ILE A 338 -20.11 -11.35 -5.81
CA ILE A 338 -19.48 -12.48 -6.51
C ILE A 338 -19.82 -13.84 -5.90
N SER A 339 -20.47 -13.88 -4.73
CA SER A 339 -20.88 -15.11 -4.05
C SER A 339 -22.29 -15.59 -4.46
N GLN A 340 -22.98 -14.82 -5.31
CA GLN A 340 -24.30 -15.13 -5.86
C GLN A 340 -24.18 -15.84 -7.21
#